data_37037be68ec286e26138b0fb3c207223
#
_entry.id   37037be68ec286e26138b0fb3c207223
#
_cell.length_a   1.000
_cell.length_b   1.000
_cell.length_c   1.000
_cell.angle_alpha   90.00
_cell.angle_beta   90.00
_cell.angle_gamma   90.00
#
_symmetry.space_group_name_H-M   'P 1'
#
loop_
_entity.id
_entity.type
_entity.pdbx_description
1 polymer ?
#
loop_
_entity_poly.entity_id
_entity_poly.type
_entity_poly.pdbx_seq_one_letter_code
_entity_poly.pdbx_strand_id
1 'polypeptide(L)'
;MAKSKESGFSSGGSIGGKNVYASGGGGQIYVSKRPETRSDIRTLFIKELGFKELYGTSEIPTAQLASVAIELKKQEKLVHTLAKNDVVLSVTHKSGVKGAAADLGAGAMVMFLNPSYHTNVGYSRSALRSEQKTKYKTETNGKVTKDFTYTARHEYGHLTQFSYTNSTGKSASQIRNEVQSIAKSKYNAGESAHPSRYGRTNEYEYFAESFASMTGGRPNAHGKALRDWIKKNS
;
A
#
# COMPACT_ATOMS: atom_id res chain seq x y z
N MET A 1 9.05 15.56 -31.70
CA MET A 1 9.17 15.84 -30.25
C MET A 1 8.03 15.11 -29.56
N ALA A 2 8.34 14.00 -28.91
CA ALA A 2 7.34 13.21 -28.20
C ALA A 2 7.11 13.82 -26.82
N LYS A 3 5.92 14.34 -26.56
CA LYS A 3 5.51 14.79 -25.22
C LYS A 3 5.51 13.59 -24.27
N SER A 4 6.40 13.62 -23.29
CA SER A 4 6.37 12.70 -22.16
C SER A 4 5.05 12.88 -21.43
N LYS A 5 4.16 11.89 -21.49
CA LYS A 5 2.99 11.82 -20.61
C LYS A 5 3.52 11.65 -19.19
N GLU A 6 3.50 12.72 -18.42
CA GLU A 6 3.58 12.63 -16.97
C GLU A 6 2.41 11.78 -16.48
N SER A 7 2.69 10.61 -15.97
CA SER A 7 1.73 9.78 -15.23
C SER A 7 1.62 10.30 -13.79
N GLY A 8 1.24 11.57 -13.68
CA GLY A 8 0.87 12.21 -12.45
C GLY A 8 -0.57 12.65 -12.61
N PHE A 9 -1.37 12.53 -11.62
CA PHE A 9 -2.76 12.93 -11.50
C PHE A 9 -3.31 13.73 -12.68
N SER A 10 -4.04 13.08 -13.60
CA SER A 10 -4.84 13.79 -14.57
C SER A 10 -5.91 14.60 -13.84
N SER A 11 -6.20 15.79 -14.35
CA SER A 11 -7.18 16.74 -13.85
C SER A 11 -8.42 16.04 -13.26
N GLY A 12 -8.66 16.24 -11.98
CA GLY A 12 -9.88 15.76 -11.35
C GLY A 12 -11.09 16.53 -11.88
N GLY A 13 -12.12 15.80 -12.31
CA GLY A 13 -13.44 16.35 -12.63
C GLY A 13 -14.35 16.32 -11.41
N SER A 14 -15.32 17.22 -11.32
CA SER A 14 -16.38 17.18 -10.32
C SER A 14 -17.63 16.57 -10.92
N ILE A 15 -18.16 15.51 -10.31
CA ILE A 15 -19.45 14.92 -10.67
C ILE A 15 -20.32 14.89 -9.42
N GLY A 16 -21.44 15.59 -9.46
CA GLY A 16 -22.40 15.60 -8.34
C GLY A 16 -21.83 16.15 -7.00
N GLY A 17 -20.97 17.17 -7.06
CA GLY A 17 -20.36 17.81 -5.88
C GLY A 17 -19.24 17.00 -5.23
N LYS A 18 -18.82 15.88 -5.82
CA LYS A 18 -17.69 15.07 -5.35
C LYS A 18 -16.54 15.16 -6.34
N ASN A 19 -15.33 15.42 -5.86
CA ASN A 19 -14.15 15.41 -6.72
C ASN A 19 -13.77 13.97 -7.09
N VAL A 20 -13.56 13.74 -8.38
CA VAL A 20 -13.16 12.44 -8.93
C VAL A 20 -11.67 12.50 -9.25
N TYR A 21 -10.90 11.59 -8.72
CA TYR A 21 -9.48 11.45 -9.04
C TYR A 21 -9.26 10.12 -9.74
N ALA A 22 -8.74 10.18 -10.97
CA ALA A 22 -8.30 8.97 -11.65
C ALA A 22 -6.98 8.50 -11.04
N SER A 23 -6.93 7.26 -10.60
CA SER A 23 -5.69 6.60 -10.26
C SER A 23 -5.18 5.82 -11.47
N GLY A 24 -3.88 5.76 -11.66
CA GLY A 24 -3.26 4.99 -12.75
C GLY A 24 -3.59 3.48 -12.78
N GLY A 25 -4.59 3.04 -12.05
CA GLY A 25 -5.07 1.67 -11.93
C GLY A 25 -6.54 1.43 -12.29
N GLY A 26 -7.20 2.36 -12.95
CA GLY A 26 -8.53 2.13 -13.56
C GLY A 26 -9.74 2.23 -12.65
N GLY A 27 -9.60 2.61 -11.38
CA GLY A 27 -10.72 2.89 -10.47
C GLY A 27 -10.92 4.40 -10.27
N GLN A 28 -12.12 4.91 -10.47
CA GLN A 28 -12.48 6.26 -10.04
C GLN A 28 -12.81 6.24 -8.55
N ILE A 29 -12.17 7.14 -7.80
CA ILE A 29 -12.42 7.29 -6.38
C ILE A 29 -13.06 8.64 -6.14
N TYR A 30 -14.22 8.56 -5.54
CA TYR A 30 -14.93 9.73 -5.07
C TYR A 30 -14.44 10.05 -3.65
N VAL A 31 -13.61 11.07 -3.51
CA VAL A 31 -13.34 11.71 -2.23
C VAL A 31 -14.18 12.97 -2.17
N SER A 32 -14.78 13.24 -1.05
CA SER A 32 -15.63 14.42 -0.87
C SER A 32 -14.89 15.73 -1.15
N LYS A 33 -13.58 15.75 -0.92
CA LYS A 33 -12.65 16.83 -1.27
C LYS A 33 -11.24 16.26 -1.29
N ARG A 34 -10.39 16.69 -2.25
CA ARG A 34 -8.95 16.43 -2.16
C ARG A 34 -8.41 17.14 -0.93
N PRO A 35 -7.65 16.44 -0.05
CA PRO A 35 -7.01 17.10 1.07
C PRO A 35 -5.95 18.08 0.54
N GLU A 36 -6.17 19.36 0.76
CA GLU A 36 -5.28 20.45 0.30
C GLU A 36 -4.41 20.97 1.43
N THR A 37 -4.93 20.88 2.65
CA THR A 37 -4.23 21.32 3.85
C THR A 37 -3.78 20.14 4.71
N ARG A 38 -2.84 20.39 5.62
CA ARG A 38 -2.43 19.37 6.60
C ARG A 38 -3.56 18.97 7.54
N SER A 39 -4.48 19.89 7.84
CA SER A 39 -5.67 19.60 8.62
C SER A 39 -6.58 18.61 7.89
N ASP A 40 -6.81 18.81 6.59
CA ASP A 40 -7.61 17.88 5.78
C ASP A 40 -6.96 16.49 5.74
N ILE A 41 -5.63 16.45 5.57
CA ILE A 41 -4.87 15.19 5.54
C ILE A 41 -4.95 14.49 6.90
N ARG A 42 -4.78 15.23 7.99
CA ARG A 42 -4.94 14.68 9.34
C ARG A 42 -6.35 14.10 9.54
N THR A 43 -7.37 14.83 9.11
CA THR A 43 -8.76 14.38 9.17
C THR A 43 -8.95 13.07 8.39
N LEU A 44 -8.38 12.97 7.19
CA LEU A 44 -8.45 11.76 6.37
C LEU A 44 -7.78 10.56 7.08
N PHE A 45 -6.57 10.74 7.63
CA PHE A 45 -5.90 9.68 8.37
C PHE A 45 -6.67 9.24 9.62
N ILE A 46 -7.12 10.19 10.44
CA ILE A 46 -7.77 9.89 11.72
C ILE A 46 -9.19 9.35 11.52
N LYS A 47 -10.02 10.07 10.75
CA LYS A 47 -11.45 9.76 10.66
C LYS A 47 -11.80 8.71 9.61
N GLU A 48 -11.01 8.63 8.54
CA GLU A 48 -11.37 7.79 7.40
C GLU A 48 -10.46 6.57 7.25
N LEU A 49 -9.19 6.67 7.69
CA LEU A 49 -8.24 5.54 7.67
C LEU A 49 -8.09 4.85 9.02
N GLY A 50 -8.67 5.41 10.10
CA GLY A 50 -8.66 4.81 11.43
C GLY A 50 -7.32 4.92 12.15
N PHE A 51 -6.40 5.81 11.72
CA PHE A 51 -5.19 6.07 12.49
C PHE A 51 -5.53 6.83 13.77
N LYS A 52 -4.99 6.41 14.89
CA LYS A 52 -5.20 7.07 16.18
C LYS A 52 -4.42 8.36 16.29
N GLU A 53 -3.16 8.33 15.86
CA GLU A 53 -2.23 9.46 15.95
C GLU A 53 -1.29 9.53 14.76
N LEU A 54 -0.76 10.74 14.52
CA LEU A 54 0.20 11.04 13.45
C LEU A 54 1.35 11.85 14.03
N TYR A 55 2.57 11.35 13.89
CA TYR A 55 3.80 12.04 14.33
C TYR A 55 4.70 12.38 13.17
N GLY A 56 5.37 13.53 13.23
CA GLY A 56 6.40 13.95 12.28
C GLY A 56 5.91 14.19 10.85
N THR A 57 4.61 14.25 10.60
CA THR A 57 4.07 14.39 9.25
C THR A 57 4.47 15.70 8.56
N SER A 58 4.94 16.71 9.30
CA SER A 58 5.50 17.95 8.74
C SER A 58 6.73 17.71 7.84
N GLU A 59 7.43 16.63 8.05
CA GLU A 59 8.62 16.25 7.29
C GLU A 59 8.32 15.79 5.85
N ILE A 60 7.09 15.43 5.53
CA ILE A 60 6.66 15.09 4.17
C ILE A 60 5.88 16.27 3.59
N PRO A 61 6.19 16.75 2.38
CA PRO A 61 5.42 17.81 1.72
C PRO A 61 3.93 17.47 1.63
N THR A 62 3.07 18.46 1.82
CA THR A 62 1.61 18.30 1.89
C THR A 62 1.05 17.51 0.71
N ALA A 63 1.48 17.82 -0.51
CA ALA A 63 1.01 17.14 -1.73
C ALA A 63 1.36 15.65 -1.77
N GLN A 64 2.56 15.27 -1.31
CA GLN A 64 3.00 13.89 -1.24
C GLN A 64 2.27 13.13 -0.14
N LEU A 65 2.12 13.72 1.04
CA LEU A 65 1.38 13.11 2.13
C LEU A 65 -0.11 12.93 1.77
N ALA A 66 -0.71 13.92 1.09
CA ALA A 66 -2.06 13.80 0.54
C ALA A 66 -2.19 12.62 -0.43
N SER A 67 -1.20 12.44 -1.29
CA SER A 67 -1.20 11.32 -2.24
C SER A 67 -1.09 9.97 -1.55
N VAL A 68 -0.27 9.87 -0.50
CA VAL A 68 -0.21 8.66 0.35
C VAL A 68 -1.56 8.41 1.01
N ALA A 69 -2.16 9.41 1.66
CA ALA A 69 -3.45 9.28 2.33
C ALA A 69 -4.57 8.83 1.38
N ILE A 70 -4.66 9.45 0.19
CA ILE A 70 -5.62 9.08 -0.85
C ILE A 70 -5.40 7.63 -1.30
N GLU A 71 -4.15 7.20 -1.48
CA GLU A 71 -3.86 5.85 -1.91
C GLU A 71 -4.22 4.82 -0.84
N LEU A 72 -3.92 5.09 0.44
CA LEU A 72 -4.32 4.23 1.54
C LEU A 72 -5.85 4.17 1.68
N LYS A 73 -6.57 5.28 1.45
CA LYS A 73 -8.05 5.30 1.48
C LYS A 73 -8.68 4.39 0.43
N LYS A 74 -8.04 4.24 -0.72
CA LYS A 74 -8.50 3.25 -1.71
C LYS A 74 -8.42 1.83 -1.18
N GLN A 75 -7.39 1.58 -0.40
CA GLN A 75 -7.09 0.24 0.11
C GLN A 75 -7.95 -0.11 1.30
N GLU A 76 -8.26 0.86 2.15
CA GLU A 76 -9.13 0.70 3.31
C GLU A 76 -10.51 0.14 2.92
N LYS A 77 -11.04 0.52 1.76
CA LYS A 77 -12.28 -0.04 1.22
C LYS A 77 -12.21 -1.54 0.91
N LEU A 78 -11.02 -2.06 0.74
CA LEU A 78 -10.77 -3.50 0.50
C LEU A 78 -10.49 -4.25 1.81
N VAL A 79 -10.28 -3.53 2.93
CA VAL A 79 -9.73 -4.09 4.16
C VAL A 79 -10.41 -3.45 5.37
N HIS A 80 -11.58 -3.92 5.73
CA HIS A 80 -12.38 -3.35 6.83
C HIS A 80 -11.84 -3.59 8.26
N THR A 81 -10.64 -4.15 8.40
CA THR A 81 -10.17 -4.67 9.70
C THR A 81 -9.29 -3.71 10.51
N LEU A 82 -8.67 -2.70 9.88
CA LEU A 82 -7.75 -1.79 10.60
C LEU A 82 -8.44 -0.86 11.60
N ALA A 83 -9.70 -0.50 11.37
CA ALA A 83 -10.46 0.38 12.25
C ALA A 83 -10.63 -0.13 13.70
N LYS A 84 -10.33 -1.40 13.95
CA LYS A 84 -10.40 -2.00 15.29
C LYS A 84 -9.08 -1.94 16.06
N ASN A 85 -8.01 -1.43 15.45
CA ASN A 85 -6.67 -1.41 16.02
C ASN A 85 -6.21 0.03 16.30
N ASP A 86 -5.35 0.18 17.30
CA ASP A 86 -4.71 1.45 17.61
C ASP A 86 -3.51 1.69 16.67
N VAL A 87 -3.78 2.16 15.46
CA VAL A 87 -2.74 2.39 14.43
C VAL A 87 -2.16 3.79 14.53
N VAL A 88 -0.85 3.88 14.61
CA VAL A 88 -0.10 5.14 14.64
C VAL A 88 0.72 5.29 13.36
N LEU A 89 0.72 6.47 12.75
CA LEU A 89 1.67 6.84 11.69
C LEU A 89 2.82 7.63 12.31
N SER A 90 4.05 7.13 12.15
CA SER A 90 5.28 7.82 12.53
C SER A 90 6.12 8.16 11.29
N VAL A 91 6.40 9.44 11.10
CA VAL A 91 7.30 9.93 10.04
C VAL A 91 8.58 10.38 10.70
N THR A 92 9.69 9.71 10.40
CA THR A 92 11.00 10.07 10.96
C THR A 92 12.15 9.62 10.05
N HIS A 93 13.26 10.33 10.11
CA HIS A 93 14.46 9.96 9.38
C HIS A 93 15.13 8.73 10.01
N LYS A 94 15.37 7.70 9.20
CA LYS A 94 16.11 6.51 9.61
C LYS A 94 16.98 6.03 8.46
N SER A 95 18.28 5.98 8.67
CA SER A 95 19.22 5.53 7.63
C SER A 95 18.94 4.10 7.19
N GLY A 96 18.91 3.88 5.87
CA GLY A 96 18.72 2.55 5.27
C GLY A 96 17.29 1.98 5.32
N VAL A 97 16.34 2.66 5.99
CA VAL A 97 14.95 2.22 6.10
C VAL A 97 14.03 3.19 5.36
N LYS A 98 13.21 2.70 4.44
CA LYS A 98 12.25 3.50 3.67
C LYS A 98 10.89 3.58 4.33
N GLY A 99 10.45 2.48 4.87
CA GLY A 99 9.25 2.29 5.65
C GLY A 99 9.41 1.08 6.54
N ALA A 100 8.53 0.92 7.47
CA ALA A 100 8.38 -0.27 8.30
C ALA A 100 6.97 -0.31 8.90
N ALA A 101 6.52 -1.50 9.27
CA ALA A 101 5.33 -1.67 10.10
C ALA A 101 5.64 -2.66 11.22
N ALA A 102 5.01 -2.46 12.36
CA ALA A 102 5.15 -3.37 13.49
C ALA A 102 3.82 -3.52 14.23
N ASP A 103 3.56 -4.73 14.69
CA ASP A 103 2.57 -5.04 15.71
C ASP A 103 3.28 -4.92 17.07
N LEU A 104 2.75 -4.06 17.92
CA LEU A 104 3.28 -3.80 19.26
C LEU A 104 2.56 -4.65 20.35
N GLY A 105 1.63 -5.50 19.92
CA GLY A 105 0.76 -6.28 20.80
C GLY A 105 -0.48 -5.51 21.27
N ALA A 106 -1.41 -6.23 21.87
CA ALA A 106 -2.68 -5.69 22.39
C ALA A 106 -3.48 -4.82 21.38
N GLY A 107 -3.34 -5.08 20.07
CA GLY A 107 -4.00 -4.33 19.02
C GLY A 107 -3.33 -2.99 18.65
N ALA A 108 -2.21 -2.64 19.28
CA ALA A 108 -1.43 -1.46 18.92
C ALA A 108 -0.50 -1.75 17.75
N MET A 109 -0.52 -0.90 16.73
CA MET A 109 0.30 -1.05 15.53
C MET A 109 0.95 0.28 15.14
N VAL A 110 2.12 0.23 14.56
CA VAL A 110 2.78 1.41 14.00
C VAL A 110 3.12 1.21 12.53
N MET A 111 2.83 2.25 11.73
CA MET A 111 3.34 2.40 10.38
C MET A 111 4.41 3.50 10.39
N PHE A 112 5.58 3.16 9.91
CA PHE A 112 6.70 4.08 9.81
C PHE A 112 6.94 4.47 8.35
N LEU A 113 7.16 5.77 8.09
CA LEU A 113 7.58 6.28 6.79
C LEU A 113 8.82 7.18 6.95
N ASN A 114 9.82 6.94 6.14
CA ASN A 114 11.01 7.79 6.12
C ASN A 114 10.81 8.96 5.13
N PRO A 115 10.81 10.21 5.60
CA PRO A 115 10.53 11.36 4.77
C PRO A 115 11.54 11.54 3.62
N SER A 116 12.79 11.10 3.78
CA SER A 116 13.80 11.14 2.71
C SER A 116 13.34 10.43 1.41
N TYR A 117 12.44 9.48 1.51
CA TYR A 117 11.89 8.74 0.36
C TYR A 117 10.51 9.25 -0.10
N HIS A 118 9.92 10.19 0.65
CA HIS A 118 8.59 10.73 0.38
C HIS A 118 8.58 12.24 0.11
N THR A 119 9.73 12.93 0.23
CA THR A 119 9.85 14.37 -0.02
C THR A 119 10.04 14.72 -1.48
N ASN A 120 10.65 13.82 -2.26
CA ASN A 120 10.94 14.03 -3.67
C ASN A 120 10.43 12.84 -4.51
N VAL A 121 9.39 13.08 -5.31
CA VAL A 121 8.78 12.05 -6.17
C VAL A 121 9.80 11.49 -7.18
N GLY A 122 10.69 12.31 -7.72
CA GLY A 122 11.73 11.87 -8.64
C GLY A 122 12.74 10.93 -7.97
N TYR A 123 13.20 11.27 -6.78
CA TYR A 123 14.11 10.46 -5.99
C TYR A 123 13.45 9.13 -5.58
N SER A 124 12.24 9.18 -5.06
CA SER A 124 11.48 7.98 -4.68
C SER A 124 11.29 7.04 -5.87
N ARG A 125 10.96 7.58 -7.05
CA ARG A 125 10.86 6.80 -8.29
C ARG A 125 12.19 6.20 -8.72
N SER A 126 13.28 6.93 -8.61
CA SER A 126 14.63 6.45 -8.96
C SER A 126 15.08 5.35 -8.02
N ALA A 127 14.93 5.55 -6.71
CA ALA A 127 15.25 4.55 -5.69
C ALA A 127 14.41 3.28 -5.87
N LEU A 128 13.10 3.42 -6.11
CA LEU A 128 12.24 2.28 -6.45
C LEU A 128 12.68 1.57 -7.72
N ARG A 129 13.05 2.28 -8.79
CA ARG A 129 13.56 1.66 -10.02
C ARG A 129 14.83 0.84 -9.81
N SER A 130 15.74 1.33 -8.98
CA SER A 130 16.97 0.62 -8.64
C SER A 130 16.65 -0.68 -7.87
N GLU A 131 15.82 -0.60 -6.84
CA GLU A 131 15.42 -1.78 -6.06
C GLU A 131 14.51 -2.74 -6.84
N GLN A 132 13.70 -2.23 -7.74
CA GLN A 132 12.84 -3.01 -8.63
C GLN A 132 13.62 -3.99 -9.48
N LYS A 133 14.81 -3.61 -9.92
CA LYS A 133 15.68 -4.51 -10.69
C LYS A 133 16.20 -5.67 -9.85
N THR A 134 16.27 -5.53 -8.55
CA THR A 134 16.89 -6.50 -7.64
C THR A 134 15.92 -7.14 -6.67
N LYS A 135 15.17 -6.34 -5.89
CA LYS A 135 14.30 -6.84 -4.81
C LYS A 135 12.85 -7.07 -5.23
N TYR A 136 12.31 -6.16 -6.05
CA TYR A 136 10.87 -6.15 -6.37
C TYR A 136 10.55 -6.65 -7.79
N LYS A 137 11.53 -7.21 -8.49
CA LYS A 137 11.26 -7.84 -9.77
C LYS A 137 10.26 -8.97 -9.58
N THR A 138 9.10 -8.87 -10.22
CA THR A 138 8.13 -9.97 -10.21
C THR A 138 8.67 -11.13 -11.05
N GLU A 139 8.49 -12.35 -10.58
CA GLU A 139 8.98 -13.54 -11.30
C GLU A 139 8.23 -13.75 -12.61
N THR A 140 7.03 -13.17 -12.74
CA THR A 140 6.16 -13.45 -13.88
C THR A 140 6.24 -12.45 -15.03
N ASN A 141 6.57 -11.15 -14.81
CA ASN A 141 6.55 -10.17 -15.90
C ASN A 141 7.53 -9.00 -15.80
N GLY A 142 8.36 -8.93 -14.80
CA GLY A 142 9.36 -7.85 -14.66
C GLY A 142 8.80 -6.42 -14.57
N LYS A 143 7.49 -6.24 -14.57
CA LYS A 143 6.84 -4.93 -14.43
C LYS A 143 6.55 -4.66 -12.96
N VAL A 144 7.33 -3.81 -12.40
CA VAL A 144 7.12 -3.30 -11.04
C VAL A 144 6.42 -1.96 -11.13
N THR A 145 5.54 -1.67 -10.18
CA THR A 145 4.89 -0.37 -10.09
C THR A 145 5.93 0.72 -9.89
N LYS A 146 5.81 1.79 -10.69
CA LYS A 146 6.70 2.97 -10.59
C LYS A 146 6.08 4.05 -9.68
N ASP A 147 5.21 3.64 -8.79
CA ASP A 147 4.43 4.52 -7.95
C ASP A 147 5.22 4.85 -6.68
N PHE A 148 5.38 6.14 -6.40
CA PHE A 148 6.08 6.59 -5.20
C PHE A 148 5.34 6.25 -3.89
N THR A 149 4.05 5.88 -3.96
CA THR A 149 3.27 5.40 -2.82
C THR A 149 3.51 3.91 -2.52
N TYR A 150 4.35 3.23 -3.30
CA TYR A 150 4.58 1.79 -3.16
C TYR A 150 5.00 1.40 -1.74
N THR A 151 5.97 2.10 -1.16
CA THR A 151 6.42 1.83 0.21
C THR A 151 5.26 1.94 1.20
N ALA A 152 4.48 3.03 1.13
CA ALA A 152 3.33 3.21 2.02
C ALA A 152 2.29 2.08 1.86
N ARG A 153 2.05 1.60 0.63
CA ARG A 153 1.15 0.46 0.38
C ARG A 153 1.70 -0.85 0.92
N HIS A 154 3.00 -1.06 0.79
CA HIS A 154 3.69 -2.22 1.32
C HIS A 154 3.56 -2.28 2.85
N GLU A 155 3.88 -1.17 3.54
CA GLU A 155 3.77 -1.08 4.99
C GLU A 155 2.31 -1.22 5.47
N TYR A 156 1.37 -0.65 4.74
CA TYR A 156 -0.04 -0.85 5.03
C TYR A 156 -0.48 -2.32 4.82
N GLY A 157 0.18 -3.03 3.93
CA GLY A 157 0.02 -4.47 3.76
C GLY A 157 0.42 -5.26 5.01
N HIS A 158 1.51 -4.91 5.67
CA HIS A 158 1.90 -5.51 6.96
C HIS A 158 0.86 -5.25 8.05
N LEU A 159 0.39 -3.99 8.20
CA LEU A 159 -0.67 -3.66 9.16
C LEU A 159 -1.93 -4.50 8.91
N THR A 160 -2.29 -4.64 7.64
CA THR A 160 -3.43 -5.47 7.23
C THR A 160 -3.22 -6.93 7.63
N GLN A 161 -2.04 -7.48 7.40
CA GLN A 161 -1.72 -8.85 7.79
C GLN A 161 -1.80 -9.06 9.30
N PHE A 162 -1.23 -8.16 10.09
CA PHE A 162 -1.31 -8.21 11.55
C PHE A 162 -2.75 -8.20 12.02
N SER A 163 -3.58 -7.32 11.44
CA SER A 163 -5.00 -7.27 11.77
C SER A 163 -5.73 -8.58 11.46
N TYR A 164 -5.46 -9.21 10.30
CA TYR A 164 -6.04 -10.52 9.98
C TYR A 164 -5.51 -11.63 10.88
N THR A 165 -4.23 -11.65 11.19
CA THR A 165 -3.64 -12.60 12.15
C THR A 165 -4.35 -12.50 13.51
N ASN A 166 -4.53 -11.28 14.01
CA ASN A 166 -5.16 -11.03 15.30
C ASN A 166 -6.66 -11.36 15.29
N SER A 167 -7.38 -11.06 14.21
CA SER A 167 -8.84 -11.26 14.14
C SER A 167 -9.25 -12.69 13.80
N THR A 168 -8.45 -13.41 13.02
CA THR A 168 -8.79 -14.77 12.55
C THR A 168 -8.11 -15.86 13.34
N GLY A 169 -7.08 -15.54 14.16
CA GLY A 169 -6.22 -16.50 14.82
C GLY A 169 -5.29 -17.30 13.88
N LYS A 170 -5.30 -16.98 12.59
CA LYS A 170 -4.42 -17.65 11.62
C LYS A 170 -3.01 -17.09 11.70
N SER A 171 -2.01 -17.96 11.68
CA SER A 171 -0.61 -17.53 11.55
C SER A 171 -0.33 -16.91 10.17
N ALA A 172 0.70 -16.09 10.07
CA ALA A 172 1.17 -15.52 8.82
C ALA A 172 1.47 -16.62 7.76
N SER A 173 2.04 -17.75 8.19
CA SER A 173 2.31 -18.90 7.32
C SER A 173 1.03 -19.57 6.80
N GLN A 174 -0.01 -19.69 7.62
CA GLN A 174 -1.30 -20.21 7.17
C GLN A 174 -1.93 -19.29 6.13
N ILE A 175 -1.94 -17.97 6.38
CA ILE A 175 -2.45 -16.98 5.43
C ILE A 175 -1.69 -17.06 4.10
N ARG A 176 -0.34 -17.09 4.16
CA ARG A 176 0.50 -17.27 2.98
C ARG A 176 0.12 -18.51 2.17
N ASN A 177 -0.01 -19.66 2.83
CA ASN A 177 -0.32 -20.93 2.17
C ASN A 177 -1.69 -20.90 1.49
N GLU A 178 -2.71 -20.33 2.14
CA GLU A 178 -4.04 -20.15 1.56
C GLU A 178 -4.01 -19.25 0.32
N VAL A 179 -3.34 -18.09 0.40
CA VAL A 179 -3.21 -17.17 -0.73
C VAL A 179 -2.42 -17.82 -1.87
N GLN A 180 -1.36 -18.55 -1.55
CA GLN A 180 -0.53 -19.24 -2.54
C GLN A 180 -1.31 -20.36 -3.25
N SER A 181 -2.14 -21.09 -2.53
CA SER A 181 -3.05 -22.09 -3.09
C SER A 181 -4.03 -21.46 -4.09
N ILE A 182 -4.65 -20.34 -3.74
CA ILE A 182 -5.53 -19.59 -4.66
C ILE A 182 -4.76 -19.09 -5.88
N ALA A 183 -3.53 -18.58 -5.68
CA ALA A 183 -2.70 -18.09 -6.78
C ALA A 183 -2.38 -19.20 -7.79
N LYS A 184 -2.07 -20.40 -7.31
CA LYS A 184 -1.81 -21.57 -8.14
C LYS A 184 -3.08 -22.07 -8.85
N SER A 185 -4.13 -22.34 -8.10
CA SER A 185 -5.34 -23.01 -8.62
C SER A 185 -6.19 -22.10 -9.54
N LYS A 186 -6.30 -20.82 -9.22
CA LYS A 186 -7.18 -19.89 -9.93
C LYS A 186 -6.45 -18.98 -10.91
N TYR A 187 -5.19 -18.65 -10.65
CA TYR A 187 -4.44 -17.67 -11.43
C TYR A 187 -3.19 -18.24 -12.10
N ASN A 188 -3.04 -19.57 -12.12
CA ASN A 188 -1.97 -20.30 -12.78
C ASN A 188 -0.56 -19.82 -12.36
N ALA A 189 -0.36 -19.44 -11.09
CA ALA A 189 0.94 -19.15 -10.57
C ALA A 189 1.79 -20.42 -10.56
N GLY A 190 3.03 -20.33 -11.04
CA GLY A 190 3.95 -21.47 -11.00
C GLY A 190 4.21 -21.96 -9.57
N GLU A 191 4.64 -23.20 -9.42
CA GLU A 191 4.89 -23.85 -8.12
C GLU A 191 5.78 -23.04 -7.17
N SER A 192 6.86 -22.45 -7.70
CA SER A 192 7.81 -21.64 -6.96
C SER A 192 7.57 -20.13 -7.08
N ALA A 193 6.44 -19.71 -7.69
CA ALA A 193 6.19 -18.31 -7.91
C ALA A 193 5.89 -17.55 -6.61
N HIS A 194 6.40 -16.32 -6.53
CA HIS A 194 6.19 -15.38 -5.44
C HIS A 194 5.75 -14.02 -6.01
N PRO A 195 5.12 -13.14 -5.20
CA PRO A 195 4.70 -11.82 -5.68
C PRO A 195 5.89 -10.99 -6.17
N SER A 196 7.06 -11.16 -5.56
CA SER A 196 8.34 -10.53 -5.93
C SER A 196 9.50 -11.33 -5.33
N ARG A 197 10.75 -10.98 -5.69
CA ARG A 197 11.92 -11.56 -5.03
C ARG A 197 11.96 -11.24 -3.53
N TYR A 198 11.52 -10.04 -3.14
CA TYR A 198 11.45 -9.66 -1.75
C TYR A 198 10.34 -10.41 -1.00
N GLY A 199 9.20 -10.62 -1.63
CA GLY A 199 8.11 -11.44 -1.09
C GLY A 199 8.44 -12.93 -0.91
N ARG A 200 9.64 -13.37 -1.34
CA ARG A 200 10.15 -14.73 -1.08
C ARG A 200 10.82 -14.86 0.28
N THR A 201 11.26 -13.76 0.90
CA THR A 201 12.11 -13.76 2.10
C THR A 201 11.42 -14.35 3.32
N ASN A 202 10.16 -14.04 3.53
CA ASN A 202 9.33 -14.60 4.58
C ASN A 202 7.83 -14.40 4.29
N GLU A 203 6.96 -14.92 5.13
CA GLU A 203 5.50 -14.84 4.99
C GLU A 203 4.93 -13.43 5.16
N TYR A 204 5.57 -12.58 5.95
CA TYR A 204 5.15 -11.20 6.15
C TYR A 204 5.41 -10.39 4.88
N GLU A 205 6.60 -10.52 4.32
CA GLU A 205 6.95 -9.86 3.05
C GLU A 205 6.14 -10.42 1.87
N TYR A 206 5.81 -11.71 1.90
CA TYR A 206 4.91 -12.31 0.90
C TYR A 206 3.55 -11.60 0.88
N PHE A 207 2.95 -11.37 2.05
CA PHE A 207 1.67 -10.71 2.15
C PHE A 207 1.77 -9.24 1.72
N ALA A 208 2.74 -8.49 2.25
CA ALA A 208 2.93 -7.07 1.94
C ALA A 208 3.19 -6.82 0.45
N GLU A 209 4.00 -7.66 -0.20
CA GLU A 209 4.26 -7.59 -1.64
C GLU A 209 3.04 -7.98 -2.47
N SER A 210 2.27 -9.00 -2.05
CA SER A 210 0.99 -9.36 -2.67
C SER A 210 -0.02 -8.23 -2.54
N PHE A 211 -0.06 -7.55 -1.39
CA PHE A 211 -0.92 -6.42 -1.12
C PHE A 211 -0.53 -5.19 -1.97
N ALA A 212 0.75 -4.85 -2.02
CA ALA A 212 1.25 -3.78 -2.88
C ALA A 212 0.96 -4.05 -4.36
N SER A 213 1.03 -5.31 -4.80
CA SER A 213 0.62 -5.74 -6.14
C SER A 213 -0.90 -5.64 -6.34
N MET A 214 -1.70 -6.10 -5.38
CA MET A 214 -3.16 -6.05 -5.42
C MET A 214 -3.68 -4.64 -5.66
N THR A 215 -3.03 -3.66 -5.06
CA THR A 215 -3.42 -2.25 -5.06
C THR A 215 -2.72 -1.42 -6.13
N GLY A 216 -1.77 -1.99 -6.86
CA GLY A 216 -0.92 -1.30 -7.83
C GLY A 216 -1.47 -1.15 -9.26
N GLY A 217 -2.76 -1.40 -9.49
CA GLY A 217 -3.43 -1.18 -10.77
C GLY A 217 -3.36 -2.33 -11.78
N ARG A 218 -2.30 -3.15 -11.75
CA ARG A 218 -2.18 -4.40 -12.53
C ARG A 218 -1.67 -5.51 -11.63
N PRO A 219 -2.55 -6.11 -10.82
CA PRO A 219 -2.15 -7.13 -9.87
C PRO A 219 -1.63 -8.38 -10.60
N ASN A 220 -0.52 -8.93 -10.09
CA ASN A 220 -0.05 -10.25 -10.49
C ASN A 220 -0.96 -11.36 -9.90
N ALA A 221 -0.65 -12.62 -10.17
CA ALA A 221 -1.44 -13.76 -9.68
C ALA A 221 -1.62 -13.74 -8.15
N HIS A 222 -0.57 -13.42 -7.40
CA HIS A 222 -0.59 -13.35 -5.93
C HIS A 222 -1.42 -12.17 -5.41
N GLY A 223 -1.33 -11.00 -6.04
CA GLY A 223 -2.19 -9.86 -5.71
C GLY A 223 -3.67 -10.12 -5.98
N LYS A 224 -3.99 -10.82 -7.08
CA LYS A 224 -5.38 -11.26 -7.36
C LYS A 224 -5.86 -12.28 -6.33
N ALA A 225 -5.02 -13.24 -5.99
CA ALA A 225 -5.33 -14.28 -5.00
C ALA A 225 -5.54 -13.68 -3.60
N LEU A 226 -4.71 -12.73 -3.21
CA LEU A 226 -4.88 -12.03 -1.93
C LEU A 226 -6.20 -11.25 -1.88
N ARG A 227 -6.61 -10.61 -2.97
CA ARG A 227 -7.93 -9.95 -3.06
C ARG A 227 -9.07 -10.93 -2.83
N ASP A 228 -9.01 -12.11 -3.45
CA ASP A 228 -10.04 -13.14 -3.28
C ASP A 228 -10.03 -13.69 -1.85
N TRP A 229 -8.84 -13.89 -1.28
CA TRP A 229 -8.69 -14.31 0.10
C TRP A 229 -9.27 -13.30 1.09
N ILE A 230 -8.96 -12.02 0.93
CA ILE A 230 -9.51 -10.93 1.73
C ILE A 230 -11.03 -10.93 1.67
N LYS A 231 -11.63 -10.98 0.48
CA LYS A 231 -13.08 -11.00 0.32
C LYS A 231 -13.77 -12.18 1.01
N LYS A 232 -13.07 -13.29 1.18
CA LYS A 232 -13.60 -14.48 1.85
C LYS A 232 -13.51 -14.39 3.37
N ASN A 233 -12.55 -13.61 3.89
CA ASN A 233 -12.22 -13.54 5.32
C ASN A 233 -12.55 -12.15 5.96
N SER A 234 -13.24 -11.26 5.23
CA SER A 234 -13.72 -9.94 5.70
C SER A 234 -15.14 -10.01 6.21
#